data_2f0b2d8e7fbe44bc23f9d1bcdb835296
#
_entry.id   2f0b2d8e7fbe44bc23f9d1bcdb835296
#
_cell.length_a   1.000
_cell.length_b   1.000
_cell.length_c   1.000
_cell.angle_alpha   90.00
_cell.angle_beta   90.00
_cell.angle_gamma   90.00
#
_symmetry.space_group_name_H-M   'P 1'
#
loop_
_entity.id
_entity.type
_entity.pdbx_description
1 polymer ?
#
loop_
_entity_poly.entity_id
_entity_poly.type
_entity_poly.pdbx_seq_one_letter_code
_entity_poly.pdbx_strand_id
1 'polypeptide(L)'
;IFVPVEIDGELLVDGGLIENVPVSPLREAGARFVIGVDLSAGRDYQRPQDIIDVFANAIDIAIDNVTRSQTSEADLIVAPRLSSYSRRDMSRIPELIEEGYRSTEQLLDKLKS
;
A
#
# COMPACT_ATOMS: atom_id res chain seq x y z
N ILE A 1 -2.41 -11.69 -0.30
CA ILE A 1 -3.42 -12.16 -1.27
C ILE A 1 -4.44 -12.97 -0.50
N PHE A 2 -5.72 -12.63 -0.66
CA PHE A 2 -6.83 -13.32 -0.01
C PHE A 2 -7.47 -14.33 -0.97
N VAL A 3 -8.17 -15.31 -0.38
CA VAL A 3 -8.95 -16.26 -1.16
C VAL A 3 -10.07 -15.50 -1.89
N PRO A 4 -10.30 -15.76 -3.19
CA PRO A 4 -11.37 -15.10 -3.92
C PRO A 4 -12.74 -15.33 -3.27
N VAL A 5 -13.62 -14.33 -3.36
CA VAL A 5 -14.97 -14.34 -2.81
C VAL A 5 -15.96 -14.24 -3.95
N GLU A 6 -16.97 -15.12 -3.96
CA GLU A 6 -18.04 -15.07 -4.94
C GLU A 6 -19.21 -14.21 -4.43
N ILE A 7 -19.60 -13.19 -5.21
CA ILE A 7 -20.74 -12.33 -4.96
C ILE A 7 -21.55 -12.20 -6.25
N ASP A 8 -22.83 -12.53 -6.20
CA ASP A 8 -23.78 -12.44 -7.34
C ASP A 8 -23.28 -13.16 -8.61
N GLY A 9 -22.56 -14.27 -8.45
CA GLY A 9 -22.01 -15.07 -9.55
C GLY A 9 -20.69 -14.52 -10.13
N GLU A 10 -20.15 -13.45 -9.58
CA GLU A 10 -18.83 -12.89 -9.92
C GLU A 10 -17.78 -13.28 -8.88
N LEU A 11 -16.60 -13.66 -9.36
CA LEU A 11 -15.46 -14.00 -8.51
C LEU A 11 -14.60 -12.76 -8.27
N LEU A 12 -14.64 -12.25 -7.05
CA LEU A 12 -13.89 -11.07 -6.64
C LEU A 12 -12.53 -11.45 -6.03
N VAL A 13 -11.50 -10.69 -6.38
CA VAL A 13 -10.14 -10.87 -5.90
C VAL A 13 -9.65 -9.59 -5.21
N ASP A 14 -8.49 -9.68 -4.55
CA ASP A 14 -7.85 -8.53 -3.89
C ASP A 14 -7.53 -7.42 -4.92
N GLY A 15 -8.06 -6.23 -4.68
CA GLY A 15 -7.86 -5.07 -5.55
C GLY A 15 -6.40 -4.61 -5.63
N GLY A 16 -5.59 -4.91 -4.62
CA GLY A 16 -4.16 -4.59 -4.59
C GLY A 16 -3.34 -5.23 -5.71
N LEU A 17 -3.89 -6.27 -6.39
CA LEU A 17 -3.25 -6.86 -7.56
C LEU A 17 -3.23 -5.93 -8.78
N ILE A 18 -4.17 -4.99 -8.87
CA ILE A 18 -4.33 -4.06 -10.00
C ILE A 18 -4.11 -2.62 -9.55
N GLU A 19 -4.74 -2.22 -8.47
CA GLU A 19 -4.70 -0.85 -7.93
C GLU A 19 -4.50 -0.87 -6.41
N ASN A 20 -3.25 -0.92 -5.99
CA ASN A 20 -2.89 -0.93 -4.56
C ASN A 20 -3.08 0.47 -3.91
N VAL A 21 -2.80 1.54 -4.68
CA VAL A 21 -3.10 2.93 -4.31
C VAL A 21 -3.91 3.55 -5.44
N PRO A 22 -5.26 3.44 -5.42
CA PRO A 22 -6.13 3.76 -6.55
C PRO A 22 -6.34 5.28 -6.71
N VAL A 23 -5.37 5.98 -7.31
CA VAL A 23 -5.43 7.43 -7.57
C VAL A 23 -6.32 7.74 -8.78
N SER A 24 -6.17 7.00 -9.87
CA SER A 24 -6.89 7.26 -11.13
C SER A 24 -8.41 7.26 -10.97
N PRO A 25 -9.05 6.31 -10.26
CA PRO A 25 -10.49 6.33 -10.05
C PRO A 25 -10.99 7.58 -9.32
N LEU A 26 -10.21 8.12 -8.40
CA LEU A 26 -10.56 9.36 -7.70
C LEU A 26 -10.49 10.57 -8.65
N ARG A 27 -9.49 10.62 -9.53
CA ARG A 27 -9.40 11.65 -10.56
C ARG A 27 -10.57 11.59 -11.53
N GLU A 28 -10.92 10.40 -11.99
CA GLU A 28 -12.09 10.18 -12.87
C GLU A 28 -13.40 10.59 -12.18
N ALA A 29 -13.51 10.40 -10.87
CA ALA A 29 -14.63 10.87 -10.07
C ALA A 29 -14.62 12.39 -9.79
N GLY A 30 -13.61 13.13 -10.29
CA GLY A 30 -13.53 14.59 -10.21
C GLY A 30 -12.71 15.13 -9.02
N ALA A 31 -11.96 14.30 -8.30
CA ALA A 31 -11.09 14.77 -7.24
C ALA A 31 -9.96 15.64 -7.81
N ARG A 32 -9.84 16.88 -7.32
CA ARG A 32 -8.81 17.83 -7.76
C ARG A 32 -7.50 17.69 -6.97
N PHE A 33 -7.60 17.17 -5.75
CA PHE A 33 -6.46 16.89 -4.87
C PHE A 33 -6.60 15.48 -4.30
N VAL A 34 -5.58 14.65 -4.46
CA VAL A 34 -5.59 13.24 -4.03
C VAL A 34 -4.42 12.98 -3.11
N ILE A 35 -4.74 12.46 -1.94
CA ILE A 35 -3.75 11.96 -0.97
C ILE A 35 -3.76 10.44 -1.04
N GLY A 36 -2.63 9.83 -1.33
CA GLY A 36 -2.42 8.39 -1.28
C GLY A 36 -1.71 7.99 0.01
N VAL A 37 -2.03 6.78 0.51
CA VAL A 37 -1.30 6.15 1.61
C VAL A 37 -0.64 4.89 1.08
N ASP A 38 0.68 4.87 1.01
CA ASP A 38 1.46 3.75 0.50
C ASP A 38 2.14 3.01 1.65
N LEU A 39 1.60 1.84 2.00
CA LEU A 39 2.14 0.96 3.04
C LEU A 39 3.27 0.06 2.52
N SER A 40 3.52 0.05 1.21
CA SER A 40 4.57 -0.75 0.59
C SER A 40 5.88 0.03 0.40
N ALA A 41 5.85 1.34 0.58
CA ALA A 41 7.03 2.18 0.44
C ALA A 41 8.16 1.73 1.38
N GLY A 42 9.36 1.51 0.81
CA GLY A 42 10.52 1.06 1.57
C GLY A 42 10.43 -0.39 2.07
N ARG A 43 9.62 -1.22 1.44
CA ARG A 43 9.51 -2.65 1.76
C ARG A 43 10.83 -3.36 1.54
N ASP A 44 11.28 -4.11 2.56
CA ASP A 44 12.39 -5.03 2.46
C ASP A 44 11.91 -6.43 2.07
N TYR A 45 12.48 -6.98 0.99
CA TYR A 45 12.17 -8.34 0.57
C TYR A 45 13.03 -9.33 1.36
N GLN A 46 12.36 -10.28 2.01
CA GLN A 46 13.04 -11.35 2.74
C GLN A 46 13.73 -12.30 1.77
N ARG A 47 14.89 -12.84 2.17
CA ARG A 47 15.55 -13.89 1.38
C ARG A 47 14.63 -15.11 1.29
N PRO A 48 14.25 -15.57 0.08
CA PRO A 48 13.36 -16.71 -0.08
C PRO A 48 14.04 -17.98 0.45
N GLN A 49 13.28 -18.80 1.17
CA GLN A 49 13.71 -20.08 1.71
C GLN A 49 13.22 -21.25 0.85
N ASP A 50 12.10 -21.05 0.15
CA ASP A 50 11.47 -22.03 -0.71
C ASP A 50 10.84 -21.38 -1.95
N ILE A 51 10.24 -22.21 -2.81
CA ILE A 51 9.60 -21.74 -4.04
C ILE A 51 8.37 -20.88 -3.78
N ILE A 52 7.68 -21.06 -2.66
CA ILE A 52 6.51 -20.26 -2.27
C ILE A 52 6.94 -18.85 -1.93
N ASP A 53 8.04 -18.70 -1.21
CA ASP A 53 8.64 -17.41 -0.91
C ASP A 53 9.11 -16.68 -2.18
N VAL A 54 9.65 -17.41 -3.16
CA VAL A 54 10.02 -16.84 -4.47
C VAL A 54 8.79 -16.28 -5.18
N PHE A 55 7.69 -17.02 -5.23
CA PHE A 55 6.45 -16.54 -5.83
C PHE A 55 5.86 -15.35 -5.08
N ALA A 56 5.84 -15.40 -3.75
CA ALA A 56 5.36 -14.29 -2.93
C ALA A 56 6.16 -13.00 -3.17
N ASN A 57 7.48 -13.09 -3.19
CA ASN A 57 8.36 -11.96 -3.48
C ASN A 57 8.13 -11.44 -4.91
N ALA A 58 7.99 -12.32 -5.90
CA ALA A 58 7.75 -11.91 -7.29
C ALA A 58 6.43 -11.14 -7.45
N ILE A 59 5.36 -11.59 -6.77
CA ILE A 59 4.07 -10.89 -6.76
C ILE A 59 4.21 -9.53 -6.04
N ASP A 60 4.87 -9.49 -4.90
CA ASP A 60 5.11 -8.23 -4.16
C ASP A 60 5.90 -7.22 -5.00
N ILE A 61 6.94 -7.66 -5.73
CA ILE A 61 7.71 -6.81 -6.64
C ILE A 61 6.84 -6.27 -7.77
N ALA A 62 5.97 -7.10 -8.36
CA ALA A 62 5.07 -6.68 -9.41
C ALA A 62 4.07 -5.62 -8.90
N ILE A 63 3.45 -5.85 -7.75
CA ILE A 63 2.53 -4.90 -7.10
C ILE A 63 3.26 -3.59 -6.78
N ASP A 64 4.46 -3.64 -6.22
CA ASP A 64 5.21 -2.44 -5.85
C ASP A 64 5.63 -1.62 -7.09
N ASN A 65 5.87 -2.25 -8.24
CA ASN A 65 6.11 -1.55 -9.50
C ASN A 65 4.87 -0.79 -9.98
N VAL A 66 3.70 -1.43 -9.95
CA VAL A 66 2.43 -0.77 -10.32
C VAL A 66 2.12 0.35 -9.32
N THR A 67 2.27 0.10 -8.03
CA THR A 67 2.06 1.09 -6.96
C THR A 67 2.89 2.35 -7.15
N ARG A 68 4.16 2.21 -7.55
CA ARG A 68 5.02 3.37 -7.85
C ARG A 68 4.47 4.25 -8.97
N SER A 69 3.92 3.65 -10.00
CA SER A 69 3.26 4.41 -11.09
C SER A 69 2.02 5.14 -10.57
N GLN A 70 1.18 4.45 -9.81
CA GLN A 70 -0.05 5.02 -9.25
C GLN A 70 0.23 6.15 -8.26
N THR A 71 1.20 5.97 -7.37
CA THR A 71 1.56 7.00 -6.37
C THR A 71 2.15 8.26 -7.01
N SER A 72 2.79 8.14 -8.18
CA SER A 72 3.32 9.31 -8.91
C SER A 72 2.22 10.27 -9.41
N GLU A 73 0.98 9.82 -9.49
CA GLU A 73 -0.18 10.62 -9.92
C GLU A 73 -0.90 11.31 -8.75
N ALA A 74 -0.56 10.98 -7.50
CA ALA A 74 -1.11 11.63 -6.32
C ALA A 74 -0.43 12.98 -6.05
N ASP A 75 -1.16 13.92 -5.46
CA ASP A 75 -0.60 15.22 -5.05
C ASP A 75 0.24 15.09 -3.80
N LEU A 76 -0.10 14.13 -2.93
CA LEU A 76 0.62 13.84 -1.70
C LEU A 76 0.60 12.34 -1.42
N ILE A 77 1.75 11.82 -0.98
CA ILE A 77 1.87 10.42 -0.51
C ILE A 77 2.30 10.40 0.95
N VAL A 78 1.50 9.71 1.76
CA VAL A 78 1.86 9.31 3.11
C VAL A 78 2.50 7.93 3.03
N ALA A 79 3.77 7.83 3.40
CA ALA A 79 4.55 6.59 3.36
C ALA A 79 5.12 6.28 4.75
N PRO A 80 4.37 5.60 5.63
CA PRO A 80 4.85 5.24 6.96
C PRO A 80 6.06 4.31 6.90
N ARG A 81 6.96 4.43 7.86
CA ARG A 81 8.16 3.57 7.96
C ARG A 81 7.80 2.24 8.60
N LEU A 82 7.51 1.23 7.78
CA LEU A 82 6.99 -0.06 8.24
C LEU A 82 8.00 -1.21 8.12
N SER A 83 9.24 -0.96 7.69
CA SER A 83 10.26 -2.01 7.46
C SER A 83 10.60 -2.83 8.71
N SER A 84 10.47 -2.25 9.91
CA SER A 84 10.72 -2.94 11.19
C SER A 84 9.51 -3.73 11.72
N TYR A 85 8.37 -3.71 11.02
CA TYR A 85 7.15 -4.37 11.46
C TYR A 85 6.83 -5.59 10.60
N SER A 86 6.46 -6.69 11.24
CA SER A 86 5.93 -7.87 10.55
C SER A 86 4.43 -7.68 10.24
N ARG A 87 4.00 -8.03 9.03
CA ARG A 87 2.58 -8.02 8.64
C ARG A 87 1.69 -8.95 9.47
N ARG A 88 2.29 -9.90 10.18
CA ARG A 88 1.59 -10.92 10.98
C ARG A 88 1.60 -10.62 12.48
N ASP A 89 2.40 -9.65 12.90
CA ASP A 89 2.52 -9.29 14.31
C ASP A 89 1.46 -8.26 14.70
N MET A 90 0.39 -8.73 15.32
CA MET A 90 -0.71 -7.90 15.80
C MET A 90 -0.42 -7.28 17.17
N SER A 91 0.67 -7.63 17.83
CA SER A 91 1.00 -7.12 19.18
C SER A 91 1.44 -5.65 19.14
N ARG A 92 1.91 -5.15 17.99
CA ARG A 92 2.45 -3.80 17.83
C ARG A 92 1.48 -2.83 17.12
N ILE A 93 0.18 -3.11 17.14
CA ILE A 93 -0.84 -2.24 16.54
C ILE A 93 -0.78 -0.78 17.04
N PRO A 94 -0.65 -0.51 18.36
CA PRO A 94 -0.55 0.87 18.84
C PRO A 94 0.64 1.64 18.24
N GLU A 95 1.78 0.98 18.07
CA GLU A 95 2.97 1.58 17.45
C GLU A 95 2.75 1.87 15.95
N LEU A 96 2.05 0.98 15.24
CA LEU A 96 1.69 1.18 13.83
C LEU A 96 0.75 2.37 13.64
N ILE A 97 -0.22 2.55 14.53
CA ILE A 97 -1.13 3.71 14.52
C ILE A 97 -0.33 4.99 14.72
N GLU A 98 0.57 5.02 15.70
CA GLU A 98 1.43 6.16 15.99
C GLU A 98 2.36 6.49 14.83
N GLU A 99 2.94 5.48 14.16
CA GLU A 99 3.77 5.68 12.97
C GLU A 99 2.98 6.31 11.81
N GLY A 100 1.75 5.85 11.58
CA GLY A 100 0.86 6.43 10.58
C GLY A 100 0.52 7.89 10.90
N TYR A 101 0.20 8.18 12.15
CA TYR A 101 -0.08 9.55 12.63
C TYR A 101 1.12 10.47 12.39
N ARG A 102 2.30 10.07 12.88
CA ARG A 102 3.53 10.86 12.80
C ARG A 102 3.97 11.11 11.35
N SER A 103 3.88 10.08 10.50
CA SER A 103 4.21 10.20 9.07
C SER A 103 3.30 11.20 8.36
N THR A 104 2.01 11.26 8.75
CA THR A 104 1.05 12.21 8.21
C THR A 104 1.31 13.61 8.73
N GLU A 105 1.56 13.78 10.03
CA GLU A 105 1.81 15.08 10.66
C GLU A 105 3.01 15.81 10.03
N GLN A 106 4.09 15.09 9.77
CA GLN A 106 5.29 15.65 9.11
C GLN A 106 5.00 16.20 7.70
N LEU A 107 3.97 15.68 7.04
CA LEU A 107 3.57 16.13 5.70
C LEU A 107 2.60 17.31 5.75
N LEU A 108 1.81 17.45 6.82
CA LEU A 108 0.88 18.57 6.99
C LEU A 108 1.61 19.91 7.01
N ASP A 109 2.80 19.98 7.56
CA ASP A 109 3.60 21.21 7.57
C ASP A 109 4.02 21.64 6.16
N LYS A 110 4.24 20.66 5.25
CA LYS A 110 4.48 20.92 3.83
C LYS A 110 3.25 21.40 3.09
N LEU A 111 2.06 20.99 3.50
CA LEU A 111 0.80 21.43 2.89
C LEU A 111 0.40 22.84 3.31
N LYS A 112 0.86 23.31 4.47
CA LYS A 112 0.59 24.65 4.99
C LYS A 112 1.57 25.72 4.47
N SER A 113 2.67 25.28 3.90
CA SER A 113 3.68 26.16 3.30
C SER A 113 3.42 26.37 1.81
#